data_9aaa23e89c37da0d5a5ddf2f251d3bdf
#
_entry.id   9aaa23e89c37da0d5a5ddf2f251d3bdf
#
_cell.length_a   1.000
_cell.length_b   1.000
_cell.length_c   1.000
_cell.angle_alpha   90.00
_cell.angle_beta   90.00
_cell.angle_gamma   90.00
#
_symmetry.space_group_name_H-M   'P 1'
#
loop_
_entity.id
_entity.type
_entity.pdbx_description
1 polymer ?
#
loop_
_entity_poly.entity_id
_entity_poly.type
_entity_poly.pdbx_seq_one_letter_code
_entity_poly.pdbx_strand_id
1 'polypeptide(L)'
;MLETIEKTIAKHQLFNAASPTLLMVSGGSDSTALTYIMRDLRERGLVGPLACLHVNHRLRGEDAEADQAFVAALAEALDIPFFCCEVDIALLARETGGNIEALGRQERYIAAHEALESLCRHEMLPLAEGRIVTAHTQDDRVENFYMRSIKGTGPGGFRSMLYQNGPIVRPLLDVSRLALRDYLEQRAQNGELIVRDPTGDLWREDATNAHTDRFRSYVRHTIVPAAKEQNAHLLDTLCRTMNLIADEDDFMESLTQEEMAVHVEMGEGEALLLPTFGKLALPIKRRALRTIVEGLIGSEGRIHRTTVGAVLQAF
;
A
#
# COMPACT_ATOMS: atom_id res chain seq x y z
N MET A 1 17.99 7.36 -7.27
CA MET A 1 17.01 6.71 -6.39
C MET A 1 16.53 7.62 -5.25
N LEU A 2 17.39 8.07 -4.32
CA LEU A 2 16.96 8.94 -3.19
C LEU A 2 16.24 10.21 -3.67
N GLU A 3 16.77 10.89 -4.68
CA GLU A 3 16.13 12.07 -5.26
C GLU A 3 14.71 11.77 -5.81
N THR A 4 14.49 10.58 -6.37
CA THR A 4 13.15 10.15 -6.82
C THR A 4 12.20 10.03 -5.64
N ILE A 5 12.65 9.42 -4.53
CA ILE A 5 11.85 9.27 -3.31
C ILE A 5 11.49 10.63 -2.72
N GLU A 6 12.45 11.55 -2.62
CA GLU A 6 12.23 12.91 -2.13
C GLU A 6 11.22 13.67 -3.02
N LYS A 7 11.34 13.55 -4.34
CA LYS A 7 10.36 14.13 -5.28
C LYS A 7 8.96 13.53 -5.10
N THR A 8 8.87 12.22 -4.91
CA THR A 8 7.59 11.53 -4.65
C THR A 8 6.97 12.02 -3.34
N ILE A 9 7.77 12.11 -2.26
CA ILE A 9 7.32 12.62 -0.96
C ILE A 9 6.80 14.06 -1.09
N ALA A 10 7.57 14.93 -1.74
CA ALA A 10 7.20 16.34 -1.91
C ALA A 10 5.96 16.52 -2.81
N LYS A 11 5.92 15.83 -3.96
CA LYS A 11 4.80 15.90 -4.90
C LYS A 11 3.47 15.49 -4.29
N HIS A 12 3.47 14.41 -3.50
CA HIS A 12 2.27 13.83 -2.90
C HIS A 12 2.07 14.26 -1.44
N GLN A 13 2.92 15.13 -0.89
CA GLN A 13 2.86 15.66 0.48
C GLN A 13 2.71 14.54 1.53
N LEU A 14 3.49 13.45 1.38
CA LEU A 14 3.32 12.23 2.16
C LEU A 14 3.66 12.41 3.64
N PHE A 15 4.63 13.28 3.95
CA PHE A 15 5.12 13.57 5.29
C PHE A 15 5.37 15.06 5.48
N ASN A 16 5.42 15.46 6.74
CA ASN A 16 6.06 16.70 7.18
C ASN A 16 7.03 16.39 8.32
N ALA A 17 7.86 17.35 8.70
CA ALA A 17 8.90 17.17 9.73
C ALA A 17 8.35 16.82 11.13
N ALA A 18 7.04 16.98 11.36
CA ALA A 18 6.38 16.66 12.63
C ALA A 18 5.54 15.38 12.56
N SER A 19 5.43 14.73 11.38
CA SER A 19 4.59 13.53 11.23
C SER A 19 5.17 12.32 11.96
N PRO A 20 4.53 11.79 13.02
CA PRO A 20 4.91 10.50 13.61
C PRO A 20 4.76 9.41 12.55
N THR A 21 5.80 8.64 12.33
CA THR A 21 5.92 7.76 11.17
C THR A 21 6.23 6.33 11.60
N LEU A 22 5.27 5.42 11.41
CA LEU A 22 5.41 4.00 11.69
C LEU A 22 5.80 3.25 10.42
N LEU A 23 6.96 2.61 10.43
CA LEU A 23 7.46 1.77 9.33
C LEU A 23 6.99 0.32 9.51
N MET A 24 6.28 -0.22 8.54
CA MET A 24 5.92 -1.64 8.52
C MET A 24 7.07 -2.43 7.91
N VAL A 25 7.79 -3.20 8.73
CA VAL A 25 9.06 -3.86 8.35
C VAL A 25 8.90 -5.37 8.41
N SER A 26 9.04 -6.04 7.27
CA SER A 26 8.97 -7.50 7.18
C SER A 26 10.33 -8.20 7.27
N GLY A 27 11.44 -7.46 7.14
CA GLY A 27 12.79 -8.00 7.03
C GLY A 27 13.26 -8.24 5.60
N GLY A 28 12.38 -8.24 4.60
CA GLY A 28 12.75 -8.37 3.18
C GLY A 28 13.45 -7.12 2.63
N SER A 29 14.10 -7.25 1.44
CA SER A 29 14.93 -6.21 0.84
C SER A 29 14.27 -4.83 0.78
N ASP A 30 13.00 -4.78 0.36
CA ASP A 30 12.30 -3.52 0.15
C ASP A 30 12.03 -2.78 1.48
N SER A 31 11.59 -3.52 2.51
CA SER A 31 11.32 -2.94 3.83
C SER A 31 12.60 -2.60 4.60
N THR A 32 13.67 -3.36 4.42
CA THR A 32 14.98 -3.07 4.99
C THR A 32 15.56 -1.79 4.38
N ALA A 33 15.52 -1.67 3.05
CA ALA A 33 15.95 -0.44 2.37
C ALA A 33 15.12 0.76 2.79
N LEU A 34 13.78 0.61 2.88
CA LEU A 34 12.89 1.66 3.39
C LEU A 34 13.33 2.16 4.76
N THR A 35 13.68 1.26 5.68
CA THR A 35 14.06 1.64 7.05
C THR A 35 15.32 2.51 7.08
N TYR A 36 16.36 2.15 6.32
CA TYR A 36 17.56 3.00 6.20
C TYR A 36 17.24 4.35 5.55
N ILE A 37 16.48 4.35 4.45
CA ILE A 37 16.10 5.58 3.75
C ILE A 37 15.31 6.51 4.66
N MET A 38 14.33 6.01 5.39
CA MET A 38 13.50 6.83 6.28
C MET A 38 14.30 7.37 7.46
N ARG A 39 15.25 6.61 7.99
CA ARG A 39 16.18 7.08 9.01
C ARG A 39 17.05 8.24 8.48
N ASP A 40 17.62 8.08 7.28
CA ASP A 40 18.45 9.13 6.67
C ASP A 40 17.61 10.40 6.37
N LEU A 41 16.34 10.25 5.96
CA LEU A 41 15.41 11.37 5.78
C LEU A 41 15.04 12.06 7.10
N ARG A 42 14.88 11.30 8.20
CA ARG A 42 14.67 11.86 9.55
C ARG A 42 15.87 12.71 10.00
N GLU A 43 17.09 12.22 9.80
CA GLU A 43 18.31 12.98 10.14
C GLU A 43 18.44 14.29 9.37
N ARG A 44 17.87 14.33 8.17
CA ARG A 44 17.82 15.54 7.33
C ARG A 44 16.61 16.44 7.64
N GLY A 45 15.78 16.07 8.61
CA GLY A 45 14.59 16.84 9.02
C GLY A 45 13.44 16.83 8.03
N LEU A 46 13.39 15.84 7.14
CA LEU A 46 12.32 15.70 6.14
C LEU A 46 11.14 14.81 6.62
N VAL A 47 11.37 14.06 7.68
CA VAL A 47 10.39 13.15 8.30
C VAL A 47 10.48 13.31 9.81
N GLY A 48 9.36 13.19 10.51
CA GLY A 48 9.25 13.28 11.96
C GLY A 48 9.74 12.02 12.70
N PRO A 49 9.33 11.83 13.96
CA PRO A 49 9.70 10.67 14.75
C PRO A 49 9.37 9.36 14.05
N LEU A 50 10.29 8.39 14.11
CA LEU A 50 10.14 7.06 13.51
C LEU A 50 9.91 6.00 14.56
N ALA A 51 9.15 4.96 14.20
CA ALA A 51 9.11 3.67 14.87
C ALA A 51 9.00 2.54 13.82
N CYS A 52 9.48 1.34 14.14
CA CYS A 52 9.34 0.13 13.35
C CYS A 52 8.26 -0.78 13.94
N LEU A 53 7.41 -1.36 13.09
CA LEU A 53 6.50 -2.44 13.45
C LEU A 53 6.83 -3.69 12.63
N HIS A 54 7.05 -4.80 13.32
CA HIS A 54 7.05 -6.13 12.72
C HIS A 54 5.81 -6.92 13.18
N VAL A 55 5.15 -7.60 12.24
CA VAL A 55 4.01 -8.47 12.54
C VAL A 55 4.38 -9.89 12.19
N ASN A 56 4.58 -10.74 13.23
CA ASN A 56 4.86 -12.14 13.10
C ASN A 56 3.55 -12.93 13.06
N HIS A 57 3.22 -13.47 11.90
CA HIS A 57 1.98 -14.23 11.68
C HIS A 57 2.06 -15.71 12.15
N ARG A 58 3.20 -16.14 12.69
CA ARG A 58 3.49 -17.51 13.17
C ARG A 58 3.24 -18.61 12.14
N LEU A 59 3.32 -18.28 10.84
CA LEU A 59 3.05 -19.25 9.77
C LEU A 59 4.28 -20.08 9.37
N ARG A 60 5.51 -19.68 9.78
CA ARG A 60 6.77 -20.24 9.30
C ARG A 60 7.71 -20.74 10.41
N GLY A 61 7.23 -20.87 11.65
CA GLY A 61 8.05 -21.32 12.77
C GLY A 61 9.35 -20.53 12.92
N GLU A 62 10.51 -21.21 12.95
CA GLU A 62 11.84 -20.62 13.14
C GLU A 62 12.19 -19.51 12.15
N ASP A 63 11.75 -19.59 10.90
CA ASP A 63 11.98 -18.54 9.92
C ASP A 63 11.29 -17.23 10.28
N ALA A 64 10.06 -17.31 10.83
CA ALA A 64 9.32 -16.12 11.26
C ALA A 64 9.96 -15.49 12.52
N GLU A 65 10.53 -16.30 13.41
CA GLU A 65 11.31 -15.83 14.56
C GLU A 65 12.62 -15.17 14.11
N ALA A 66 13.30 -15.74 13.12
CA ALA A 66 14.51 -15.17 12.55
C ALA A 66 14.26 -13.81 11.86
N ASP A 67 13.13 -13.67 11.14
CA ASP A 67 12.73 -12.40 10.56
C ASP A 67 12.45 -11.34 11.63
N GLN A 68 11.75 -11.70 12.70
CA GLN A 68 11.49 -10.83 13.84
C GLN A 68 12.80 -10.37 14.51
N ALA A 69 13.73 -11.30 14.75
CA ALA A 69 15.02 -11.02 15.35
C ALA A 69 15.86 -10.08 14.47
N PHE A 70 15.86 -10.27 13.14
CA PHE A 70 16.53 -9.40 12.20
C PHE A 70 15.96 -7.98 12.23
N VAL A 71 14.63 -7.82 12.22
CA VAL A 71 14.00 -6.49 12.27
C VAL A 71 14.26 -5.80 13.60
N ALA A 72 14.26 -6.54 14.72
CA ALA A 72 14.60 -6.01 16.04
C ALA A 72 16.04 -5.47 16.06
N ALA A 73 17.00 -6.26 15.54
CA ALA A 73 18.41 -5.84 15.43
C ALA A 73 18.58 -4.61 14.50
N LEU A 74 17.80 -4.55 13.40
CA LEU A 74 17.80 -3.41 12.49
C LEU A 74 17.32 -2.13 13.19
N ALA A 75 16.21 -2.22 13.93
CA ALA A 75 15.65 -1.09 14.66
C ALA A 75 16.60 -0.60 15.77
N GLU A 76 17.19 -1.53 16.53
CA GLU A 76 18.20 -1.22 17.56
C GLU A 76 19.42 -0.52 16.98
N ALA A 77 20.00 -1.05 15.90
CA ALA A 77 21.17 -0.46 15.25
C ALA A 77 20.93 0.95 14.69
N LEU A 78 19.68 1.28 14.34
CA LEU A 78 19.26 2.57 13.79
C LEU A 78 18.70 3.55 14.85
N ASP A 79 18.67 3.13 16.10
CA ASP A 79 18.05 3.89 17.20
C ASP A 79 16.60 4.29 16.86
N ILE A 80 15.80 3.30 16.48
CA ILE A 80 14.39 3.44 16.15
C ILE A 80 13.56 2.57 17.09
N PRO A 81 12.54 3.10 17.80
CA PRO A 81 11.63 2.30 18.61
C PRO A 81 11.02 1.13 17.82
N PHE A 82 10.97 -0.06 18.46
CA PHE A 82 10.51 -1.28 17.86
C PHE A 82 9.23 -1.78 18.52
N PHE A 83 8.20 -1.99 17.71
CA PHE A 83 6.97 -2.69 18.08
C PHE A 83 6.94 -4.06 17.41
N CYS A 84 6.51 -5.07 18.15
CA CYS A 84 6.28 -6.41 17.62
C CYS A 84 4.87 -6.87 17.97
N CYS A 85 4.16 -7.39 16.97
CA CYS A 85 2.86 -8.03 17.16
C CYS A 85 2.97 -9.48 16.67
N GLU A 86 2.57 -10.43 17.52
CA GLU A 86 2.54 -11.85 17.20
C GLU A 86 1.10 -12.32 17.13
N VAL A 87 0.70 -12.92 16.00
CA VAL A 87 -0.66 -13.42 15.77
C VAL A 87 -0.60 -14.79 15.11
N ASP A 88 -1.23 -15.80 15.69
CA ASP A 88 -1.40 -17.09 15.03
C ASP A 88 -2.56 -17.02 14.03
N ILE A 89 -2.23 -16.61 12.80
CA ILE A 89 -3.21 -16.45 11.72
C ILE A 89 -3.82 -17.80 11.31
N ALA A 90 -3.10 -18.92 11.44
CA ALA A 90 -3.64 -20.24 11.13
C ALA A 90 -4.73 -20.64 12.12
N LEU A 91 -4.53 -20.34 13.40
CA LEU A 91 -5.54 -20.56 14.44
C LEU A 91 -6.76 -19.66 14.19
N LEU A 92 -6.54 -18.37 13.99
CA LEU A 92 -7.61 -17.40 13.72
C LEU A 92 -8.45 -17.78 12.47
N ALA A 93 -7.81 -18.25 11.41
CA ALA A 93 -8.51 -18.72 10.20
C ALA A 93 -9.38 -19.96 10.46
N ARG A 94 -8.92 -20.89 11.33
CA ARG A 94 -9.72 -22.06 11.72
C ARG A 94 -10.94 -21.69 12.56
N GLU A 95 -10.79 -20.73 13.47
CA GLU A 95 -11.87 -20.27 14.36
C GLU A 95 -12.93 -19.46 13.60
N THR A 96 -12.51 -18.62 12.66
CA THR A 96 -13.40 -17.70 11.94
C THR A 96 -13.88 -18.23 10.59
N GLY A 97 -13.24 -19.27 10.04
CA GLY A 97 -13.47 -19.74 8.67
C GLY A 97 -12.95 -18.76 7.59
N GLY A 98 -12.14 -17.77 8.00
CA GLY A 98 -11.66 -16.72 7.13
C GLY A 98 -10.47 -17.14 6.25
N ASN A 99 -10.20 -16.34 5.21
CA ASN A 99 -9.04 -16.52 4.36
C ASN A 99 -7.77 -16.04 5.08
N ILE A 100 -6.74 -16.89 5.16
CA ILE A 100 -5.47 -16.62 5.87
C ILE A 100 -4.83 -15.30 5.41
N GLU A 101 -4.80 -15.02 4.10
CA GLU A 101 -4.18 -13.82 3.55
C GLU A 101 -4.97 -12.56 3.93
N ALA A 102 -6.31 -12.63 3.84
CA ALA A 102 -7.19 -11.52 4.22
C ALA A 102 -7.09 -11.21 5.72
N LEU A 103 -7.12 -12.24 6.56
CA LEU A 103 -6.95 -12.10 8.00
C LEU A 103 -5.56 -11.55 8.36
N GLY A 104 -4.50 -12.11 7.80
CA GLY A 104 -3.15 -11.61 8.02
C GLY A 104 -2.97 -10.15 7.59
N ARG A 105 -3.65 -9.73 6.53
CA ARG A 105 -3.68 -8.33 6.13
C ARG A 105 -4.46 -7.47 7.14
N GLN A 106 -5.61 -7.92 7.60
CA GLN A 106 -6.44 -7.23 8.59
C GLN A 106 -5.68 -7.01 9.90
N GLU A 107 -5.14 -8.08 10.48
CA GLU A 107 -4.37 -8.04 11.74
C GLU A 107 -3.15 -7.12 11.62
N ARG A 108 -2.46 -7.14 10.49
CA ARG A 108 -1.34 -6.24 10.23
C ARG A 108 -1.73 -4.78 10.31
N TYR A 109 -2.89 -4.38 9.78
CA TYR A 109 -3.34 -2.99 9.86
C TYR A 109 -3.90 -2.63 11.24
N ILE A 110 -4.53 -3.56 11.95
CA ILE A 110 -4.94 -3.34 13.35
C ILE A 110 -3.70 -3.05 14.18
N ALA A 111 -2.69 -3.93 14.15
CA ALA A 111 -1.43 -3.72 14.85
C ALA A 111 -0.73 -2.41 14.46
N ALA A 112 -0.80 -2.03 13.17
CA ALA A 112 -0.19 -0.79 12.70
C ALA A 112 -0.91 0.45 13.25
N HIS A 113 -2.23 0.44 13.36
CA HIS A 113 -2.97 1.54 13.98
C HIS A 113 -2.67 1.67 15.46
N GLU A 114 -2.66 0.56 16.21
CA GLU A 114 -2.34 0.55 17.65
C GLU A 114 -0.91 1.04 17.93
N ALA A 115 0.06 0.57 17.14
CA ALA A 115 1.45 1.02 17.25
C ALA A 115 1.61 2.51 16.90
N LEU A 116 0.91 3.00 15.85
CA LEU A 116 0.90 4.42 15.49
C LEU A 116 0.29 5.28 16.61
N GLU A 117 -0.83 4.86 17.21
CA GLU A 117 -1.42 5.56 18.36
C GLU A 117 -0.46 5.63 19.55
N SER A 118 0.26 4.54 19.81
CA SER A 118 1.26 4.48 20.86
C SER A 118 2.43 5.45 20.59
N LEU A 119 2.94 5.48 19.35
CA LEU A 119 3.97 6.41 18.92
C LEU A 119 3.49 7.87 19.05
N CYS A 120 2.31 8.21 18.54
CA CYS A 120 1.75 9.55 18.63
C CYS A 120 1.58 10.02 20.07
N ARG A 121 1.13 9.12 20.96
CA ARG A 121 0.97 9.42 22.39
C ARG A 121 2.33 9.66 23.06
N HIS A 122 3.35 8.86 22.74
CA HIS A 122 4.70 9.01 23.28
C HIS A 122 5.32 10.36 22.86
N GLU A 123 5.17 10.70 21.58
CA GLU A 123 5.70 11.94 21.01
C GLU A 123 4.83 13.18 21.30
N MET A 124 3.68 13.00 21.97
CA MET A 124 2.68 14.07 22.24
C MET A 124 2.23 14.78 20.97
N LEU A 125 2.08 14.02 19.85
CA LEU A 125 1.66 14.53 18.55
C LEU A 125 0.26 14.00 18.17
N PRO A 126 -0.52 14.77 17.38
CA PRO A 126 -1.87 14.33 16.99
C PRO A 126 -1.85 13.09 16.10
N LEU A 127 -2.77 12.14 16.35
CA LEU A 127 -2.90 10.94 15.51
C LEU A 127 -3.21 11.27 14.04
N ALA A 128 -3.90 12.37 13.77
CA ALA A 128 -4.21 12.82 12.41
C ALA A 128 -2.95 13.13 11.58
N GLU A 129 -1.84 13.50 12.24
CA GLU A 129 -0.55 13.74 11.59
C GLU A 129 0.27 12.45 11.42
N GLY A 130 -0.17 11.36 12.04
CA GLY A 130 0.50 10.06 11.99
C GLY A 130 0.48 9.42 10.59
N ARG A 131 1.56 8.74 10.25
CA ARG A 131 1.72 8.01 8.98
C ARG A 131 2.16 6.57 9.20
N ILE A 132 1.56 5.66 8.44
CA ILE A 132 1.95 4.25 8.36
C ILE A 132 2.62 4.04 7.00
N VAL A 133 3.87 3.67 6.99
CA VAL A 133 4.67 3.52 5.77
C VAL A 133 4.79 2.06 5.38
N THR A 134 4.52 1.78 4.12
CA THR A 134 4.70 0.44 3.55
C THR A 134 5.70 0.47 2.39
N ALA A 135 6.51 -0.58 2.28
CA ALA A 135 7.57 -0.71 1.28
C ALA A 135 7.09 -1.21 -0.09
N HIS A 136 5.91 -0.78 -0.54
CA HIS A 136 5.45 -1.10 -1.89
C HIS A 136 6.26 -0.34 -2.95
N THR A 137 6.65 -1.07 -4.00
CA THR A 137 7.58 -0.61 -5.03
C THR A 137 6.90 -0.39 -6.39
N GLN A 138 7.67 0.10 -7.35
CA GLN A 138 7.29 0.19 -8.76
C GLN A 138 6.92 -1.20 -9.33
N ASP A 139 7.66 -2.25 -8.95
CA ASP A 139 7.36 -3.63 -9.35
C ASP A 139 5.98 -4.07 -8.85
N ASP A 140 5.61 -3.76 -7.60
CA ASP A 140 4.29 -4.10 -7.04
C ASP A 140 3.15 -3.38 -7.78
N ARG A 141 3.37 -2.13 -8.25
CA ARG A 141 2.40 -1.40 -9.08
C ARG A 141 2.16 -2.14 -10.40
N VAL A 142 3.23 -2.56 -11.06
CA VAL A 142 3.16 -3.26 -12.35
C VAL A 142 2.54 -4.66 -12.20
N GLU A 143 2.90 -5.41 -11.16
CA GLU A 143 2.25 -6.67 -10.81
C GLU A 143 0.73 -6.48 -10.64
N ASN A 144 0.33 -5.47 -9.87
CA ASN A 144 -1.09 -5.16 -9.63
C ASN A 144 -1.81 -4.72 -10.92
N PHE A 145 -1.15 -3.95 -11.78
CA PHE A 145 -1.69 -3.57 -13.09
C PHE A 145 -2.04 -4.80 -13.93
N TYR A 146 -1.12 -5.76 -14.07
CA TYR A 146 -1.38 -7.00 -14.81
C TYR A 146 -2.43 -7.88 -14.14
N MET A 147 -2.42 -7.99 -12.81
CA MET A 147 -3.45 -8.74 -12.08
C MET A 147 -4.85 -8.17 -12.33
N ARG A 148 -4.99 -6.84 -12.32
CA ARG A 148 -6.25 -6.15 -12.61
C ARG A 148 -6.65 -6.24 -14.07
N SER A 149 -5.70 -6.19 -15.00
CA SER A 149 -5.94 -6.38 -16.44
C SER A 149 -6.56 -7.75 -16.73
N ILE A 150 -6.06 -8.79 -16.08
CA ILE A 150 -6.51 -10.17 -16.28
C ILE A 150 -7.85 -10.44 -15.58
N LYS A 151 -8.02 -9.97 -14.34
CA LYS A 151 -9.28 -10.14 -13.58
C LYS A 151 -10.39 -9.23 -14.08
N GLY A 152 -10.05 -8.19 -14.82
CA GLY A 152 -10.95 -7.16 -15.29
C GLY A 152 -11.20 -6.07 -14.22
N THR A 153 -11.11 -4.82 -14.65
CA THR A 153 -11.36 -3.64 -13.82
C THR A 153 -11.96 -2.51 -14.64
N GLY A 154 -12.53 -1.51 -13.99
CA GLY A 154 -12.84 -0.23 -14.62
C GLY A 154 -11.58 0.64 -14.80
N PRO A 155 -11.69 1.77 -15.55
CA PRO A 155 -10.54 2.66 -15.80
C PRO A 155 -9.79 3.06 -14.52
N GLY A 156 -10.48 3.52 -13.48
CA GLY A 156 -9.87 3.90 -12.21
C GLY A 156 -9.14 2.76 -11.48
N GLY A 157 -9.45 1.50 -11.78
CA GLY A 157 -8.69 0.39 -11.24
C GLY A 157 -7.28 0.25 -11.81
N PHE A 158 -7.03 0.78 -12.99
CA PHE A 158 -5.71 0.77 -13.63
C PHE A 158 -4.74 1.79 -13.03
N ARG A 159 -5.21 2.77 -12.24
CA ARG A 159 -4.31 3.65 -11.48
C ARG A 159 -3.43 2.87 -10.47
N SER A 160 -3.75 1.60 -10.23
CA SER A 160 -3.05 0.66 -9.35
C SER A 160 -3.07 1.11 -7.88
N MET A 161 -1.91 1.37 -7.27
CA MET A 161 -1.80 1.75 -5.86
C MET A 161 -1.75 3.27 -5.71
N LEU A 162 -2.45 3.78 -4.69
CA LEU A 162 -2.36 5.18 -4.28
C LEU A 162 -1.08 5.42 -3.50
N TYR A 163 -0.44 6.58 -3.70
CA TYR A 163 0.69 7.01 -2.88
C TYR A 163 0.28 7.23 -1.43
N GLN A 164 -0.94 7.69 -1.22
CA GLN A 164 -1.54 7.83 0.10
C GLN A 164 -2.97 7.28 0.10
N ASN A 165 -3.34 6.60 1.19
CA ASN A 165 -4.70 6.15 1.46
C ASN A 165 -4.96 6.24 2.97
N GLY A 166 -5.66 7.29 3.41
CA GLY A 166 -5.76 7.64 4.82
C GLY A 166 -4.36 7.87 5.42
N PRO A 167 -4.03 7.26 6.57
CA PRO A 167 -2.69 7.39 7.17
C PRO A 167 -1.61 6.57 6.44
N ILE A 168 -1.99 5.67 5.53
CA ILE A 168 -1.05 4.76 4.86
C ILE A 168 -0.39 5.46 3.68
N VAL A 169 0.94 5.53 3.68
CA VAL A 169 1.75 6.16 2.64
C VAL A 169 2.78 5.19 2.03
N ARG A 170 3.13 5.43 0.77
CA ARG A 170 3.98 4.54 -0.04
C ARG A 170 5.03 5.34 -0.82
N PRO A 171 6.13 5.74 -0.17
CA PRO A 171 7.12 6.60 -0.80
C PRO A 171 7.95 5.93 -1.88
N LEU A 172 7.96 4.57 -1.95
CA LEU A 172 8.79 3.80 -2.87
C LEU A 172 8.06 3.40 -4.17
N LEU A 173 6.84 3.89 -4.43
CA LEU A 173 6.05 3.47 -5.61
C LEU A 173 6.68 3.83 -6.97
N ASP A 174 7.65 4.73 -6.99
CA ASP A 174 8.39 5.13 -8.20
C ASP A 174 9.82 4.55 -8.24
N VAL A 175 10.14 3.62 -7.32
CA VAL A 175 11.44 2.99 -7.22
C VAL A 175 11.32 1.49 -7.43
N SER A 176 12.19 0.92 -8.27
CA SER A 176 12.21 -0.52 -8.53
C SER A 176 12.86 -1.28 -7.36
N ARG A 177 12.42 -2.53 -7.17
CA ARG A 177 13.01 -3.46 -6.20
C ARG A 177 14.51 -3.66 -6.44
N LEU A 178 14.94 -3.70 -7.69
CA LEU A 178 16.35 -3.80 -8.03
C LEU A 178 17.14 -2.61 -7.49
N ALA A 179 16.67 -1.39 -7.70
CA ALA A 179 17.35 -0.19 -7.20
C ALA A 179 17.44 -0.13 -5.65
N LEU A 180 16.48 -0.73 -4.93
CA LEU A 180 16.53 -0.86 -3.48
C LEU A 180 17.58 -1.89 -3.03
N ARG A 181 17.70 -3.01 -3.72
CA ARG A 181 18.76 -4.00 -3.47
C ARG A 181 20.14 -3.41 -3.75
N ASP A 182 20.33 -2.77 -4.90
CA ASP A 182 21.57 -2.08 -5.24
C ASP A 182 21.97 -1.03 -4.18
N TYR A 183 20.98 -0.32 -3.62
CA TYR A 183 21.21 0.64 -2.54
C TYR A 183 21.75 -0.04 -1.27
N LEU A 184 21.17 -1.17 -0.84
CA LEU A 184 21.67 -1.92 0.31
C LEU A 184 23.09 -2.46 0.09
N GLU A 185 23.35 -2.98 -1.10
CA GLU A 185 24.68 -3.47 -1.46
C GLU A 185 25.73 -2.35 -1.49
N GLN A 186 25.37 -1.17 -2.03
CA GLN A 186 26.23 0.00 -2.04
C GLN A 186 26.54 0.49 -0.62
N ARG A 187 25.54 0.54 0.28
CA ARG A 187 25.77 0.87 1.70
C ARG A 187 26.79 -0.08 2.33
N ALA A 188 26.64 -1.38 2.09
CA ALA A 188 27.59 -2.39 2.59
C ALA A 188 29.00 -2.21 2.04
N GLN A 189 29.15 -1.92 0.75
CA GLN A 189 30.43 -1.69 0.08
C GLN A 189 31.10 -0.41 0.58
N ASN A 190 30.33 0.63 0.87
CA ASN A 190 30.84 1.91 1.40
C ASN A 190 31.24 1.83 2.88
N GLY A 191 31.00 0.70 3.56
CA GLY A 191 31.25 0.57 5.00
C GLY A 191 30.30 1.40 5.87
N GLU A 192 29.12 1.77 5.32
CA GLU A 192 28.09 2.44 6.09
C GLU A 192 27.42 1.45 7.06
N LEU A 193 26.73 1.99 8.07
CA LEU A 193 25.98 1.18 9.02
C LEU A 193 24.99 0.27 8.28
N ILE A 194 25.18 -1.04 8.42
CA ILE A 194 24.30 -2.05 7.86
C ILE A 194 24.25 -3.28 8.74
N VAL A 195 23.04 -3.76 9.01
CA VAL A 195 22.80 -4.99 9.78
C VAL A 195 22.80 -6.18 8.81
N ARG A 196 23.38 -7.27 9.27
CA ARG A 196 23.37 -8.55 8.55
C ARG A 196 22.65 -9.60 9.39
N ASP A 197 22.00 -10.51 8.72
CA ASP A 197 21.45 -11.67 9.39
C ASP A 197 22.57 -12.65 9.81
N PRO A 198 22.27 -13.71 10.58
CA PRO A 198 23.27 -14.69 11.00
C PRO A 198 24.01 -15.41 9.86
N THR A 199 23.46 -15.42 8.64
CA THR A 199 24.10 -15.99 7.44
C THR A 199 24.98 -14.99 6.71
N GLY A 200 24.95 -13.72 7.11
CA GLY A 200 25.71 -12.61 6.51
C GLY A 200 24.93 -11.84 5.45
N ASP A 201 23.66 -12.16 5.23
CA ASP A 201 22.82 -11.51 4.25
C ASP A 201 22.35 -10.14 4.72
N LEU A 202 22.12 -9.22 3.78
CA LEU A 202 21.72 -7.83 4.04
C LEU A 202 20.23 -7.67 4.32
N TRP A 203 19.44 -8.69 4.04
CA TRP A 203 17.99 -8.79 4.27
C TRP A 203 17.59 -10.24 4.36
N ARG A 204 16.39 -10.50 4.85
CA ARG A 204 15.81 -11.83 4.90
C ARG A 204 15.09 -12.15 3.59
N GLU A 205 15.38 -13.30 2.99
CA GLU A 205 14.63 -13.78 1.83
C GLU A 205 13.39 -14.55 2.29
N ASP A 206 12.22 -14.09 1.85
CA ASP A 206 10.96 -14.76 2.13
C ASP A 206 10.79 -15.97 1.21
N ALA A 207 11.15 -17.16 1.71
CA ALA A 207 10.98 -18.42 0.99
C ALA A 207 9.50 -18.70 0.61
N THR A 208 8.52 -18.07 1.28
CA THR A 208 7.09 -18.24 0.99
C THR A 208 6.55 -17.30 -0.08
N ASN A 209 7.34 -16.34 -0.59
CA ASN A 209 6.97 -15.56 -1.78
C ASN A 209 6.64 -16.47 -2.99
N ALA A 210 7.03 -17.75 -2.94
CA ALA A 210 6.66 -18.76 -3.93
C ALA A 210 5.22 -19.31 -3.78
N HIS A 211 4.54 -19.15 -2.63
CA HIS A 211 3.33 -19.93 -2.33
C HIS A 211 2.07 -19.13 -1.92
N THR A 212 2.18 -17.88 -1.48
CA THR A 212 1.05 -17.16 -0.83
C THR A 212 -0.03 -16.67 -1.81
N ASP A 213 0.31 -16.24 -3.01
CA ASP A 213 -0.65 -15.96 -4.09
C ASP A 213 -0.12 -16.54 -5.40
N ARG A 214 -0.62 -17.71 -5.80
CA ARG A 214 -0.24 -18.36 -7.06
C ARG A 214 -0.41 -17.44 -8.26
N PHE A 215 -1.44 -16.60 -8.25
CA PHE A 215 -1.68 -15.69 -9.35
C PHE A 215 -0.71 -14.51 -9.36
N ARG A 216 -0.43 -13.90 -8.20
CA ARG A 216 0.58 -12.84 -8.10
C ARG A 216 1.98 -13.36 -8.41
N SER A 217 2.32 -14.54 -7.90
CA SER A 217 3.57 -15.24 -8.20
C SER A 217 3.71 -15.52 -9.71
N TYR A 218 2.65 -15.97 -10.38
CA TYR A 218 2.63 -16.17 -11.83
C TYR A 218 2.84 -14.85 -12.58
N VAL A 219 2.19 -13.77 -12.18
CA VAL A 219 2.41 -12.44 -12.79
C VAL A 219 3.86 -12.00 -12.61
N ARG A 220 4.41 -12.14 -11.40
CA ARG A 220 5.79 -11.73 -11.05
C ARG A 220 6.86 -12.53 -11.80
N HIS A 221 6.69 -13.84 -11.89
CA HIS A 221 7.74 -14.74 -12.42
C HIS A 221 7.56 -15.12 -13.88
N THR A 222 6.40 -14.85 -14.48
CA THR A 222 6.12 -15.23 -15.87
C THR A 222 5.73 -14.01 -16.71
N ILE A 223 4.70 -13.27 -16.34
CA ILE A 223 4.15 -12.20 -17.18
C ILE A 223 5.08 -10.99 -17.23
N VAL A 224 5.47 -10.48 -16.07
CA VAL A 224 6.33 -9.29 -16.00
C VAL A 224 7.69 -9.52 -16.65
N PRO A 225 8.42 -10.65 -16.44
CA PRO A 225 9.65 -10.94 -17.16
C PRO A 225 9.46 -10.99 -18.67
N ALA A 226 8.46 -11.72 -19.18
CA ALA A 226 8.17 -11.79 -20.61
C ALA A 226 7.86 -10.41 -21.23
N ALA A 227 7.15 -9.56 -20.51
CA ALA A 227 6.89 -8.19 -20.94
C ALA A 227 8.14 -7.32 -20.91
N LYS A 228 9.05 -7.50 -19.93
CA LYS A 228 10.35 -6.81 -19.86
C LYS A 228 11.28 -7.19 -21.03
N GLU A 229 11.19 -8.41 -21.56
CA GLU A 229 11.93 -8.80 -22.79
C GLU A 229 11.52 -7.95 -24.00
N GLN A 230 10.26 -7.54 -24.08
CA GLN A 230 9.76 -6.67 -25.15
C GLN A 230 10.03 -5.17 -24.90
N ASN A 231 10.12 -4.77 -23.64
CA ASN A 231 10.40 -3.39 -23.25
C ASN A 231 11.22 -3.36 -21.96
N ALA A 232 12.51 -3.09 -22.07
CA ALA A 232 13.42 -2.99 -20.92
C ALA A 232 13.01 -1.87 -19.92
N HIS A 233 12.27 -0.85 -20.40
CA HIS A 233 11.73 0.26 -19.59
C HIS A 233 10.26 0.05 -19.19
N LEU A 234 9.79 -1.20 -19.15
CA LEU A 234 8.38 -1.54 -18.87
C LEU A 234 7.85 -0.88 -17.60
N LEU A 235 8.62 -0.94 -16.50
CA LEU A 235 8.20 -0.40 -15.21
C LEU A 235 7.91 1.10 -15.33
N ASP A 236 8.85 1.88 -15.88
CA ASP A 236 8.69 3.33 -16.05
C ASP A 236 7.55 3.68 -16.99
N THR A 237 7.41 2.90 -18.07
CA THR A 237 6.35 3.11 -19.07
C THR A 237 4.97 2.90 -18.45
N LEU A 238 4.77 1.79 -17.74
CA LEU A 238 3.49 1.50 -17.10
C LEU A 238 3.20 2.43 -15.93
N CYS A 239 4.21 2.80 -15.12
CA CYS A 239 4.01 3.75 -14.03
C CYS A 239 3.61 5.14 -14.54
N ARG A 240 4.19 5.63 -15.62
CA ARG A 240 3.73 6.88 -16.26
C ARG A 240 2.27 6.77 -16.74
N THR A 241 1.91 5.67 -17.39
CA THR A 241 0.53 5.42 -17.83
C THR A 241 -0.43 5.38 -16.64
N MET A 242 -0.06 4.67 -15.56
CA MET A 242 -0.87 4.62 -14.34
C MET A 242 -1.05 6.00 -13.68
N ASN A 243 -0.03 6.87 -13.72
CA ASN A 243 -0.11 8.23 -13.19
C ASN A 243 -1.07 9.09 -14.03
N LEU A 244 -1.00 9.00 -15.37
CA LEU A 244 -1.96 9.70 -16.25
C LEU A 244 -3.39 9.24 -15.99
N ILE A 245 -3.60 7.93 -15.86
CA ILE A 245 -4.93 7.37 -15.52
C ILE A 245 -5.38 7.88 -14.14
N ALA A 246 -4.46 8.02 -13.18
CA ALA A 246 -4.79 8.53 -11.85
C ALA A 246 -5.24 10.00 -11.90
N ASP A 247 -4.53 10.84 -12.65
CA ASP A 247 -4.88 12.25 -12.81
C ASP A 247 -6.26 12.42 -13.49
N GLU A 248 -6.55 11.63 -14.53
CA GLU A 248 -7.86 11.62 -15.20
C GLU A 248 -8.97 11.07 -14.29
N ASP A 249 -8.67 10.02 -13.50
CA ASP A 249 -9.62 9.43 -12.56
C ASP A 249 -9.98 10.37 -11.42
N ASP A 250 -9.00 11.12 -10.90
CA ASP A 250 -9.20 12.12 -9.84
C ASP A 250 -10.05 13.30 -10.37
N PHE A 251 -9.81 13.75 -11.60
CA PHE A 251 -10.66 14.76 -12.24
C PHE A 251 -12.11 14.28 -12.41
N MET A 252 -12.28 13.04 -12.90
CA MET A 252 -13.61 12.46 -13.07
C MET A 252 -14.32 12.25 -11.73
N GLU A 253 -13.59 11.93 -10.66
CA GLU A 253 -14.16 11.81 -9.32
C GLU A 253 -14.63 13.17 -8.80
N SER A 254 -13.80 14.23 -8.92
CA SER A 254 -14.18 15.60 -8.54
C SER A 254 -15.45 16.05 -9.26
N LEU A 255 -15.48 15.89 -10.59
CA LEU A 255 -16.65 16.23 -11.39
C LEU A 255 -17.89 15.41 -10.96
N THR A 256 -17.71 14.13 -10.62
CA THR A 256 -18.81 13.29 -10.15
C THR A 256 -19.37 13.80 -8.82
N GLN A 257 -18.52 14.22 -7.88
CA GLN A 257 -18.96 14.78 -6.59
C GLN A 257 -19.70 16.11 -6.78
N GLU A 258 -19.22 16.98 -7.67
CA GLU A 258 -19.91 18.24 -8.01
C GLU A 258 -21.31 17.97 -8.56
N GLU A 259 -21.45 17.04 -9.50
CA GLU A 259 -22.74 16.67 -10.10
C GLU A 259 -23.65 15.96 -9.08
N MET A 260 -23.10 15.11 -8.20
CA MET A 260 -23.87 14.48 -7.14
C MET A 260 -24.46 15.50 -6.18
N ALA A 261 -23.73 16.54 -5.82
CA ALA A 261 -24.21 17.61 -4.95
C ALA A 261 -25.45 18.36 -5.51
N VAL A 262 -25.62 18.35 -6.84
CA VAL A 262 -26.76 19.02 -7.51
C VAL A 262 -27.91 18.06 -7.85
N HIS A 263 -27.59 16.78 -8.09
CA HIS A 263 -28.56 15.84 -8.70
C HIS A 263 -28.94 14.66 -7.79
N VAL A 264 -28.38 14.59 -6.57
CA VAL A 264 -28.62 13.50 -5.62
C VAL A 264 -28.86 14.08 -4.23
N GLU A 265 -29.94 13.68 -3.60
CA GLU A 265 -30.21 13.96 -2.20
C GLU A 265 -29.90 12.70 -1.37
N MET A 266 -28.89 12.78 -0.48
CA MET A 266 -28.51 11.67 0.39
C MET A 266 -29.30 11.73 1.70
N GLY A 267 -29.96 10.63 2.05
CA GLY A 267 -30.68 10.44 3.30
C GLY A 267 -30.08 9.32 4.16
N GLU A 268 -30.69 9.04 5.29
CA GLU A 268 -30.27 7.94 6.18
C GLU A 268 -30.74 6.60 5.60
N GLY A 269 -29.81 5.84 5.01
CA GLY A 269 -30.08 4.55 4.38
C GLY A 269 -30.74 4.62 3.00
N GLU A 270 -30.87 5.81 2.42
CA GLU A 270 -31.45 6.00 1.08
C GLU A 270 -30.78 7.13 0.30
N ALA A 271 -30.96 7.14 -1.01
CA ALA A 271 -30.54 8.23 -1.87
C ALA A 271 -31.64 8.51 -2.92
N LEU A 272 -32.06 9.78 -3.01
CA LEU A 272 -33.04 10.23 -4.00
C LEU A 272 -32.30 10.80 -5.23
N LEU A 273 -32.54 10.20 -6.38
CA LEU A 273 -32.04 10.71 -7.65
C LEU A 273 -33.06 11.69 -8.24
N LEU A 274 -32.67 12.95 -8.42
CA LEU A 274 -33.54 13.98 -9.00
C LEU A 274 -33.74 13.69 -10.51
N PRO A 275 -34.83 14.15 -11.13
CA PRO A 275 -35.13 13.90 -12.55
C PRO A 275 -34.02 14.40 -13.50
N THR A 276 -33.26 15.38 -13.09
CA THR A 276 -32.11 15.92 -13.82
C THR A 276 -30.91 15.00 -13.84
N PHE A 277 -30.80 14.03 -12.93
CA PHE A 277 -29.77 13.00 -12.91
C PHE A 277 -29.73 12.20 -14.24
N GLY A 278 -30.88 11.93 -14.83
CA GLY A 278 -30.97 11.24 -16.10
C GLY A 278 -30.26 11.93 -17.27
N LYS A 279 -30.04 13.25 -17.20
CA LYS A 279 -29.36 14.07 -18.22
C LYS A 279 -27.83 14.03 -18.12
N LEU A 280 -27.27 13.52 -17.00
CA LEU A 280 -25.84 13.44 -16.82
C LEU A 280 -25.19 12.49 -17.83
N ALA A 281 -23.91 12.78 -18.17
CA ALA A 281 -23.12 11.89 -19.01
C ALA A 281 -22.98 10.49 -18.39
N LEU A 282 -23.02 9.45 -19.20
CA LEU A 282 -23.00 8.06 -18.74
C LEU A 282 -21.82 7.71 -17.80
N PRO A 283 -20.58 8.20 -18.03
CA PRO A 283 -19.47 7.96 -17.09
C PRO A 283 -19.75 8.52 -15.69
N ILE A 284 -20.34 9.70 -15.59
CA ILE A 284 -20.70 10.36 -14.33
C ILE A 284 -21.81 9.57 -13.62
N LYS A 285 -22.89 9.21 -14.34
CA LYS A 285 -23.97 8.38 -13.79
C LYS A 285 -23.44 7.08 -13.19
N ARG A 286 -22.53 6.38 -13.90
CA ARG A 286 -21.95 5.11 -13.42
C ARG A 286 -21.11 5.30 -12.15
N ARG A 287 -20.32 6.38 -12.06
CA ARG A 287 -19.53 6.69 -10.87
C ARG A 287 -20.42 7.06 -9.70
N ALA A 288 -21.33 8.00 -9.90
CA ALA A 288 -22.29 8.44 -8.88
C ALA A 288 -23.08 7.27 -8.30
N LEU A 289 -23.66 6.41 -9.15
CA LEU A 289 -24.39 5.22 -8.69
C LEU A 289 -23.51 4.25 -7.90
N ARG A 290 -22.26 4.07 -8.30
CA ARG A 290 -21.33 3.23 -7.54
C ARG A 290 -21.06 3.82 -6.16
N THR A 291 -20.76 5.11 -6.08
CA THR A 291 -20.50 5.83 -4.82
C THR A 291 -21.72 5.78 -3.90
N ILE A 292 -22.94 5.99 -4.43
CA ILE A 292 -24.18 5.90 -3.68
C ILE A 292 -24.36 4.48 -3.11
N VAL A 293 -24.23 3.46 -3.95
CA VAL A 293 -24.42 2.07 -3.52
C VAL A 293 -23.36 1.66 -2.50
N GLU A 294 -22.09 2.07 -2.69
CA GLU A 294 -21.00 1.85 -1.70
C GLU A 294 -21.34 2.50 -0.35
N GLY A 295 -21.87 3.72 -0.35
CA GLY A 295 -22.29 4.43 0.85
C GLY A 295 -23.47 3.77 1.58
N LEU A 296 -24.44 3.23 0.82
CA LEU A 296 -25.63 2.59 1.37
C LEU A 296 -25.38 1.17 1.92
N ILE A 297 -24.49 0.40 1.30
CA ILE A 297 -24.21 -0.99 1.70
C ILE A 297 -23.18 -1.05 2.83
N GLY A 298 -22.37 0.00 3.04
CA GLY A 298 -21.27 0.02 3.99
C GLY A 298 -20.10 -0.91 3.57
N SER A 299 -19.16 -1.12 4.50
CA SER A 299 -17.92 -1.87 4.23
C SER A 299 -18.08 -3.38 4.02
N GLU A 300 -19.23 -3.96 4.36
CA GLU A 300 -19.49 -5.40 4.31
C GLU A 300 -20.11 -5.88 2.99
N GLY A 301 -20.61 -4.98 2.15
CA GLY A 301 -21.30 -5.30 0.90
C GLY A 301 -20.39 -5.38 -0.32
N ARG A 302 -20.61 -6.36 -1.20
CA ARG A 302 -20.00 -6.40 -2.54
C ARG A 302 -20.99 -5.91 -3.58
N ILE A 303 -20.60 -4.85 -4.32
CA ILE A 303 -21.38 -4.35 -5.43
C ILE A 303 -21.12 -5.19 -6.67
N HIS A 304 -22.17 -5.79 -7.21
CA HIS A 304 -22.10 -6.44 -8.51
C HIS A 304 -22.30 -5.40 -9.62
N ARG A 305 -21.55 -5.53 -10.74
CA ARG A 305 -21.73 -4.69 -11.95
C ARG A 305 -23.19 -4.69 -12.45
N THR A 306 -23.93 -5.77 -12.24
CA THR A 306 -25.34 -5.93 -12.55
C THR A 306 -26.23 -4.98 -11.77
N THR A 307 -25.91 -4.64 -10.51
CA THR A 307 -26.69 -3.71 -9.68
C THR A 307 -26.68 -2.31 -10.26
N VAL A 308 -25.49 -1.78 -10.57
CA VAL A 308 -25.33 -0.46 -11.18
C VAL A 308 -25.98 -0.44 -12.59
N GLY A 309 -25.82 -1.52 -13.35
CA GLY A 309 -26.43 -1.68 -14.67
C GLY A 309 -27.96 -1.67 -14.66
N ALA A 310 -28.59 -2.34 -13.70
CA ALA A 310 -30.04 -2.37 -13.54
C ALA A 310 -30.63 -0.99 -13.21
N VAL A 311 -29.99 -0.24 -12.32
CA VAL A 311 -30.40 1.14 -11.98
C VAL A 311 -30.26 2.07 -13.17
N LEU A 312 -29.18 1.93 -13.97
CA LEU A 312 -28.97 2.75 -15.17
C LEU A 312 -30.03 2.51 -16.26
N GLN A 313 -30.61 1.32 -16.32
CA GLN A 313 -31.70 1.00 -17.29
C GLN A 313 -33.03 1.61 -16.91
N ALA A 314 -33.20 2.01 -15.65
CA ALA A 314 -34.41 2.66 -15.14
C ALA A 314 -34.44 4.18 -15.43
N PHE A 315 -33.32 4.77 -15.85
CA PHE A 315 -33.13 6.18 -16.22
C PHE A 315 -32.70 6.35 -17.68
#